data_0c0abaa9357c2e527c71e9a2d5db9e5c
#
_entry.id   0c0abaa9357c2e527c71e9a2d5db9e5c
#
_cell.length_a   1.000
_cell.length_b   1.000
_cell.length_c   1.000
_cell.angle_alpha   90.00
_cell.angle_beta   90.00
_cell.angle_gamma   90.00
#
_symmetry.space_group_name_H-M   'P 1'
#
loop_
_entity.id
_entity.type
_entity.pdbx_description
1 polymer ?
#
loop_
_entity_poly.entity_id
_entity_poly.type
_entity_poly.pdbx_seq_one_letter_code
_entity_poly.pdbx_strand_id
1 'polypeptide(L)'
;MPEIFLPIVSRSDPPKPAQRVVIDPITRIEGHLRIEVQVQNGRVTDAWSAATMFRGIEVILKGRDPRDAWLFAQRLCGVCTTVHAICSVRAVENALNISIPDNARIVRNLLEGAQYVQDHVIHFYHLHALDWVDIVSALAADPAKTSDLQRSISSWPNNSPQYFQTVKDRLQKFVNSGQLGLFANGYWGHPAYKLPPEANLMAAAHYLEALDWQREYIKFHAILGGKNPHPQTYLVGGMAIPVDPGSAKAINANTIAQLKSMSTKAIDFVNQVYIPDLLAVASYYKDWASLGAGPGNYMSYGDWPAKQGSAYAWGDQWLPRGVIYSKNISAAPQALDQNKISEYVTRSWYTYTGGDAAAKHPWQGETQPSYTGPQPPFEFLNTDTKYSWLKTPRYNDTPMEVGPLARMLAAYAAGHTQVRQQVSRVLGALGIGPEALFSTLGRVAARGIETLVVAQQMPTWIAELEANLNSGNLAIHNGAKWDPATWPADAMGWGATEAPRGALGHWIHIKNGKIENYQAVVATAWNGSPRDGKGQRGVWEDALIGTPVADPEKPVEVLRTIHSFDPCMACAVHIVDGRGREVTRVRVD
;
A
#
# COMPACT_ATOMS: atom_id res chain seq x y z
N MET A 1 73.17 0.81 0.53
CA MET A 1 72.18 0.21 1.44
C MET A 1 70.83 0.34 0.76
N PRO A 2 70.10 -0.72 0.52
CA PRO A 2 68.75 -0.59 -0.07
C PRO A 2 67.80 -0.07 0.97
N GLU A 3 67.03 0.99 0.63
CA GLU A 3 65.94 1.52 1.42
C GLU A 3 64.79 0.51 1.48
N ILE A 4 64.46 0.09 2.69
CA ILE A 4 63.30 -0.78 2.95
C ILE A 4 62.06 0.13 3.02
N PHE A 5 61.21 0.11 1.96
CA PHE A 5 59.88 0.68 2.00
C PHE A 5 58.98 -0.23 2.86
N LEU A 6 58.65 0.20 4.07
CA LEU A 6 57.59 -0.40 4.85
C LEU A 6 56.24 0.07 4.26
N PRO A 7 55.27 -0.84 4.01
CA PRO A 7 53.95 -0.43 3.57
C PRO A 7 53.28 0.41 4.67
N ILE A 8 52.74 1.58 4.30
CA ILE A 8 51.89 2.39 5.17
C ILE A 8 50.62 1.58 5.39
N VAL A 9 50.51 0.94 6.56
CA VAL A 9 49.24 0.37 7.02
C VAL A 9 48.35 1.56 7.34
N SER A 10 47.40 1.85 6.47
CA SER A 10 46.34 2.80 6.77
C SER A 10 45.63 2.31 8.03
N ARG A 11 45.79 3.03 9.13
CA ARG A 11 44.93 2.81 10.32
C ARG A 11 43.52 3.07 9.87
N SER A 12 42.71 2.02 9.81
CA SER A 12 41.27 2.18 9.74
C SER A 12 40.85 2.95 11.00
N ASP A 13 40.06 4.01 10.83
CA ASP A 13 39.47 4.71 11.96
C ASP A 13 38.76 3.69 12.88
N PRO A 14 38.86 3.88 14.21
CA PRO A 14 38.16 2.98 15.13
C PRO A 14 36.66 2.96 14.78
N PRO A 15 36.01 1.79 14.86
CA PRO A 15 34.59 1.68 14.54
C PRO A 15 33.82 2.68 15.37
N LYS A 16 32.99 3.52 14.70
CA LYS A 16 32.10 4.46 15.40
C LYS A 16 31.17 3.66 16.32
N PRO A 17 30.92 4.14 17.55
CA PRO A 17 29.98 3.48 18.45
C PRO A 17 28.61 3.35 17.77
N ALA A 18 27.88 2.28 18.10
CA ALA A 18 26.54 2.07 17.60
C ALA A 18 25.61 3.18 18.10
N GLN A 19 24.90 3.83 17.20
CA GLN A 19 23.95 4.92 17.49
C GLN A 19 22.53 4.46 17.21
N ARG A 20 21.60 4.72 18.14
CA ARG A 20 20.17 4.51 17.91
C ARG A 20 19.55 5.79 17.36
N VAL A 21 18.92 5.69 16.20
CA VAL A 21 18.24 6.78 15.51
C VAL A 21 16.74 6.53 15.57
N VAL A 22 15.98 7.56 15.94
CA VAL A 22 14.52 7.53 16.08
C VAL A 22 13.90 8.42 15.02
N ILE A 23 12.91 7.90 14.31
CA ILE A 23 12.09 8.66 13.38
C ILE A 23 10.64 8.52 13.84
N ASP A 24 10.12 9.57 14.48
CA ASP A 24 8.79 9.59 15.09
C ASP A 24 8.18 11.02 15.03
N PRO A 25 7.11 11.19 14.24
CA PRO A 25 6.51 10.20 13.36
C PRO A 25 7.24 10.07 12.01
N ILE A 26 7.05 8.92 11.34
CA ILE A 26 7.26 8.83 9.90
C ILE A 26 6.20 9.71 9.22
N THR A 27 6.62 10.69 8.44
CA THR A 27 5.74 11.60 7.69
C THR A 27 5.37 11.05 6.32
N ARG A 28 4.43 11.69 5.61
CA ARG A 28 3.97 11.30 4.26
C ARG A 28 3.49 9.85 4.17
N ILE A 29 2.81 9.40 5.22
CA ILE A 29 2.09 8.12 5.30
C ILE A 29 0.68 8.37 5.83
N GLU A 30 -0.14 7.34 5.85
CA GLU A 30 -1.40 7.39 6.57
C GLU A 30 -1.21 6.85 8.00
N GLY A 31 -1.62 7.64 9.02
CA GLY A 31 -1.55 7.26 10.44
C GLY A 31 -0.19 7.51 11.10
N HIS A 32 0.07 6.83 12.22
CA HIS A 32 1.20 7.11 13.10
C HIS A 32 2.14 5.91 13.22
N LEU A 33 3.36 6.08 12.73
CA LEU A 33 4.43 5.09 12.72
C LEU A 33 5.70 5.68 13.33
N ARG A 34 6.30 4.92 14.24
CA ARG A 34 7.65 5.15 14.74
C ARG A 34 8.56 4.07 14.22
N ILE A 35 9.71 4.46 13.70
CA ILE A 35 10.81 3.56 13.32
C ILE A 35 12.01 3.91 14.16
N GLU A 36 12.64 2.91 14.75
CA GLU A 36 13.94 3.04 15.37
C GLU A 36 14.94 2.14 14.66
N VAL A 37 16.14 2.64 14.42
CA VAL A 37 17.22 1.88 13.80
C VAL A 37 18.51 1.99 14.61
N GLN A 38 19.24 0.89 14.69
CA GLN A 38 20.61 0.87 15.19
C GLN A 38 21.54 1.10 14.02
N VAL A 39 22.30 2.18 14.04
CA VAL A 39 23.28 2.53 13.00
C VAL A 39 24.70 2.28 13.52
N GLN A 40 25.49 1.51 12.77
CA GLN A 40 26.89 1.29 13.04
C GLN A 40 27.70 1.37 11.73
N ASN A 41 28.79 2.09 11.73
CA ASN A 41 29.63 2.31 10.54
C ASN A 41 28.82 2.84 9.33
N GLY A 42 27.84 3.72 9.56
CA GLY A 42 27.00 4.32 8.52
C GLY A 42 25.97 3.37 7.89
N ARG A 43 25.66 2.24 8.54
CA ARG A 43 24.64 1.28 8.07
C ARG A 43 23.74 0.82 9.19
N VAL A 44 22.48 0.52 8.84
CA VAL A 44 21.52 -0.07 9.76
C VAL A 44 21.92 -1.51 10.08
N THR A 45 22.09 -1.82 11.36
CA THR A 45 22.42 -3.16 11.86
C THR A 45 21.24 -3.83 12.57
N ASP A 46 20.33 -3.05 13.11
CA ASP A 46 19.04 -3.53 13.64
C ASP A 46 17.94 -2.48 13.51
N ALA A 47 16.68 -2.90 13.54
CA ALA A 47 15.53 -2.03 13.34
C ALA A 47 14.30 -2.51 14.12
N TRP A 48 13.42 -1.56 14.48
CA TRP A 48 12.16 -1.81 15.18
C TRP A 48 11.06 -0.90 14.62
N SER A 49 9.88 -1.51 14.40
CA SER A 49 8.71 -0.85 13.84
C SER A 49 7.59 -0.83 14.88
N ALA A 50 7.12 0.35 15.25
CA ALA A 50 6.06 0.53 16.23
C ALA A 50 4.89 1.34 15.67
N ALA A 51 3.71 0.73 15.60
CA ALA A 51 2.47 1.47 15.50
C ALA A 51 2.13 2.07 16.87
N THR A 52 1.85 3.36 16.89
CA THR A 52 1.67 4.12 18.14
C THR A 52 0.22 4.42 18.48
N MET A 53 -0.77 3.81 17.77
CA MET A 53 -2.21 4.06 17.92
C MET A 53 -3.04 2.79 17.89
N PHE A 54 -4.26 2.80 18.52
CA PHE A 54 -5.25 1.72 18.54
C PHE A 54 -6.68 2.22 18.33
N ARG A 55 -7.52 1.56 17.53
CA ARG A 55 -8.94 1.97 17.26
C ARG A 55 -10.01 1.00 17.75
N GLY A 56 -9.72 -0.28 17.84
CA GLY A 56 -10.67 -1.28 18.34
C GLY A 56 -11.88 -1.57 17.45
N ILE A 57 -11.78 -1.44 16.13
CA ILE A 57 -12.91 -1.71 15.20
C ILE A 57 -13.41 -3.15 15.36
N GLU A 58 -12.53 -4.11 15.56
CA GLU A 58 -12.90 -5.51 15.82
C GLU A 58 -13.79 -5.66 17.04
N VAL A 59 -13.53 -4.87 18.10
CA VAL A 59 -14.36 -4.83 19.32
C VAL A 59 -15.68 -4.12 19.06
N ILE A 60 -15.66 -3.01 18.33
CA ILE A 60 -16.85 -2.22 17.98
C ILE A 60 -17.86 -3.04 17.17
N LEU A 61 -17.39 -3.98 16.34
CA LEU A 61 -18.25 -4.81 15.49
C LEU A 61 -18.99 -5.91 16.25
N LYS A 62 -18.53 -6.34 17.40
CA LYS A 62 -19.22 -7.38 18.19
C LYS A 62 -20.64 -6.98 18.56
N GLY A 63 -21.59 -7.91 18.41
CA GLY A 63 -23.00 -7.73 18.69
C GLY A 63 -23.80 -6.94 17.63
N ARG A 64 -23.11 -6.42 16.59
CA ARG A 64 -23.78 -5.67 15.50
C ARG A 64 -24.40 -6.60 14.46
N ASP A 65 -25.24 -6.02 13.62
CA ASP A 65 -25.77 -6.71 12.43
C ASP A 65 -24.66 -6.95 11.41
N PRO A 66 -24.47 -8.18 10.93
CA PRO A 66 -23.45 -8.47 9.92
C PRO A 66 -23.61 -7.66 8.61
N ARG A 67 -24.85 -7.28 8.25
CA ARG A 67 -25.09 -6.47 7.03
C ARG A 67 -24.50 -5.07 7.10
N ASP A 68 -24.27 -4.55 8.30
CA ASP A 68 -23.67 -3.22 8.55
C ASP A 68 -22.16 -3.27 8.78
N ALA A 69 -21.57 -4.47 8.89
CA ALA A 69 -20.14 -4.63 9.21
C ALA A 69 -19.24 -3.83 8.27
N TRP A 70 -19.53 -3.81 6.98
CA TRP A 70 -18.75 -3.09 5.96
C TRP A 70 -18.73 -1.58 6.18
N LEU A 71 -19.83 -0.98 6.69
CA LEU A 71 -19.89 0.45 7.01
C LEU A 71 -18.89 0.85 8.09
N PHE A 72 -18.75 0.01 9.13
CA PHE A 72 -17.79 0.25 10.20
C PHE A 72 -16.37 -0.12 9.76
N ALA A 73 -16.19 -1.29 9.14
CA ALA A 73 -14.90 -1.75 8.65
C ALA A 73 -14.29 -0.77 7.65
N GLN A 74 -15.10 -0.17 6.77
CA GLN A 74 -14.64 0.85 5.82
C GLN A 74 -13.97 2.05 6.51
N ARG A 75 -14.37 2.38 7.75
CA ARG A 75 -13.79 3.48 8.52
C ARG A 75 -12.42 3.16 9.11
N LEU A 76 -11.92 1.96 8.90
CA LEU A 76 -10.52 1.65 9.18
C LEU A 76 -9.58 2.56 8.38
N CYS A 77 -9.91 2.86 7.12
CA CYS A 77 -9.08 3.74 6.30
C CYS A 77 -9.88 4.62 5.35
N GLY A 78 -9.53 5.91 5.26
CA GLY A 78 -10.06 6.84 4.26
C GLY A 78 -9.21 6.94 3.00
N VAL A 79 -7.95 6.51 3.05
CA VAL A 79 -7.03 6.47 1.90
C VAL A 79 -7.33 5.23 1.05
N CYS A 80 -7.20 4.02 1.60
CA CYS A 80 -7.61 2.78 0.94
C CYS A 80 -9.13 2.57 1.07
N THR A 81 -9.89 3.46 0.51
CA THR A 81 -11.28 3.76 0.87
C THR A 81 -12.31 2.67 0.53
N THR A 82 -11.99 1.73 -0.38
CA THR A 82 -12.91 0.67 -0.84
C THR A 82 -12.64 -0.68 -0.20
N VAL A 83 -11.37 -1.00 0.08
CA VAL A 83 -10.91 -2.36 0.32
C VAL A 83 -11.48 -3.02 1.57
N HIS A 84 -11.62 -2.28 2.67
CA HIS A 84 -12.25 -2.83 3.88
C HIS A 84 -13.75 -3.09 3.70
N ALA A 85 -14.44 -2.29 2.87
CA ALA A 85 -15.84 -2.54 2.53
C ALA A 85 -15.97 -3.83 1.70
N ILE A 86 -15.17 -3.96 0.63
CA ILE A 86 -15.14 -5.16 -0.22
C ILE A 86 -14.83 -6.40 0.61
N CYS A 87 -13.77 -6.35 1.42
CA CYS A 87 -13.35 -7.47 2.25
C CYS A 87 -14.45 -7.88 3.25
N SER A 88 -15.12 -6.90 3.87
CA SER A 88 -16.17 -7.15 4.85
C SER A 88 -17.44 -7.73 4.22
N VAL A 89 -17.94 -7.18 3.10
CA VAL A 89 -19.12 -7.78 2.43
C VAL A 89 -18.80 -9.19 1.96
N ARG A 90 -17.58 -9.43 1.43
CA ARG A 90 -17.10 -10.76 1.03
C ARG A 90 -17.11 -11.75 2.22
N ALA A 91 -16.69 -11.33 3.42
CA ALA A 91 -16.70 -12.19 4.60
C ALA A 91 -18.13 -12.63 4.98
N VAL A 92 -19.10 -11.70 4.95
CA VAL A 92 -20.50 -11.99 5.25
C VAL A 92 -21.14 -12.85 4.16
N GLU A 93 -20.87 -12.53 2.88
CA GLU A 93 -21.36 -13.31 1.73
C GLU A 93 -20.84 -14.75 1.78
N ASN A 94 -19.57 -14.95 2.16
CA ASN A 94 -19.01 -16.28 2.35
C ASN A 94 -19.67 -17.02 3.53
N ALA A 95 -19.84 -16.36 4.69
CA ALA A 95 -20.50 -16.95 5.85
C ALA A 95 -21.94 -17.42 5.56
N LEU A 96 -22.66 -16.65 4.74
CA LEU A 96 -24.07 -16.90 4.42
C LEU A 96 -24.27 -17.64 3.08
N ASN A 97 -23.17 -17.99 2.39
CA ASN A 97 -23.18 -18.62 1.08
C ASN A 97 -24.00 -17.84 0.04
N ILE A 98 -23.71 -16.55 -0.10
CA ILE A 98 -24.38 -15.64 -1.03
C ILE A 98 -23.53 -15.49 -2.29
N SER A 99 -24.12 -15.73 -3.47
CA SER A 99 -23.54 -15.39 -4.77
C SER A 99 -24.06 -14.03 -5.22
N ILE A 100 -23.17 -13.18 -5.74
CA ILE A 100 -23.54 -11.84 -6.23
C ILE A 100 -23.80 -11.86 -7.74
N PRO A 101 -24.66 -10.95 -8.26
CA PRO A 101 -24.81 -10.77 -9.71
C PRO A 101 -23.54 -10.26 -10.39
N ASP A 102 -23.43 -10.51 -11.69
CA ASP A 102 -22.24 -10.18 -12.46
C ASP A 102 -21.97 -8.67 -12.51
N ASN A 103 -22.99 -7.83 -12.64
CA ASN A 103 -22.82 -6.38 -12.57
C ASN A 103 -22.22 -5.92 -11.24
N ALA A 104 -22.60 -6.56 -10.12
CA ALA A 104 -22.03 -6.23 -8.81
C ALA A 104 -20.53 -6.58 -8.76
N ARG A 105 -20.13 -7.74 -9.32
CA ARG A 105 -18.74 -8.14 -9.49
C ARG A 105 -17.95 -7.08 -10.27
N ILE A 106 -18.50 -6.69 -11.44
CA ILE A 106 -17.82 -5.72 -12.33
C ILE A 106 -17.71 -4.35 -11.65
N VAL A 107 -18.78 -3.85 -11.02
CA VAL A 107 -18.75 -2.55 -10.32
C VAL A 107 -17.75 -2.57 -9.16
N ARG A 108 -17.67 -3.66 -8.39
CA ARG A 108 -16.64 -3.82 -7.36
C ARG A 108 -15.23 -3.82 -7.95
N ASN A 109 -15.02 -4.54 -9.06
CA ASN A 109 -13.74 -4.55 -9.76
C ASN A 109 -13.34 -3.16 -10.25
N LEU A 110 -14.28 -2.38 -10.78
CA LEU A 110 -14.06 -1.00 -11.24
C LEU A 110 -13.74 -0.05 -10.09
N LEU A 111 -14.44 -0.13 -8.96
CA LEU A 111 -14.17 0.68 -7.77
C LEU A 111 -12.78 0.38 -7.20
N GLU A 112 -12.44 -0.89 -7.09
CA GLU A 112 -11.15 -1.33 -6.59
C GLU A 112 -10.01 -0.99 -7.55
N GLY A 113 -10.18 -1.22 -8.86
CA GLY A 113 -9.20 -0.84 -9.88
C GLY A 113 -8.96 0.67 -9.92
N ALA A 114 -10.03 1.47 -9.78
CA ALA A 114 -9.90 2.93 -9.67
C ALA A 114 -9.13 3.36 -8.41
N GLN A 115 -9.37 2.67 -7.27
CA GLN A 115 -8.59 2.86 -6.04
C GLN A 115 -7.10 2.61 -6.27
N TYR A 116 -6.75 1.51 -6.94
CA TYR A 116 -5.34 1.17 -7.18
C TYR A 116 -4.62 2.19 -8.04
N VAL A 117 -5.21 2.55 -9.17
CA VAL A 117 -4.58 3.50 -10.10
C VAL A 117 -4.39 4.87 -9.43
N GLN A 118 -5.38 5.34 -8.67
CA GLN A 118 -5.27 6.60 -7.92
C GLN A 118 -4.24 6.51 -6.80
N ASP A 119 -4.34 5.51 -5.94
CA ASP A 119 -3.47 5.35 -4.76
C ASP A 119 -1.99 5.25 -5.16
N HIS A 120 -1.69 4.50 -6.20
CA HIS A 120 -0.31 4.32 -6.65
C HIS A 120 0.29 5.58 -7.26
N VAL A 121 -0.51 6.38 -7.99
CA VAL A 121 -0.09 7.70 -8.47
C VAL A 121 0.15 8.65 -7.31
N ILE A 122 -0.77 8.71 -6.33
CA ILE A 122 -0.59 9.51 -5.12
C ILE A 122 0.65 9.06 -4.34
N HIS A 123 0.84 7.75 -4.17
CA HIS A 123 2.01 7.25 -3.47
C HIS A 123 3.30 7.68 -4.15
N PHE A 124 3.43 7.47 -5.46
CA PHE A 124 4.65 7.79 -6.19
C PHE A 124 5.00 9.27 -6.07
N TYR A 125 4.04 10.16 -6.38
CA TYR A 125 4.30 11.60 -6.40
C TYR A 125 4.25 12.26 -5.03
N HIS A 126 3.21 11.99 -4.22
CA HIS A 126 2.94 12.79 -3.02
C HIS A 126 3.46 12.19 -1.72
N LEU A 127 3.70 10.88 -1.69
CA LEU A 127 4.18 10.21 -0.49
C LEU A 127 5.66 9.84 -0.59
N HIS A 128 6.17 9.43 -1.77
CA HIS A 128 7.51 8.88 -1.91
C HIS A 128 8.49 9.74 -2.72
N ALA A 129 8.02 10.56 -3.68
CA ALA A 129 8.91 11.34 -4.56
C ALA A 129 9.90 12.22 -3.79
N LEU A 130 9.50 12.84 -2.69
CA LEU A 130 10.35 13.75 -1.92
C LEU A 130 11.52 13.06 -1.19
N ASP A 131 11.60 11.72 -1.22
CA ASP A 131 12.78 10.98 -0.78
C ASP A 131 13.87 10.88 -1.87
N TRP A 132 13.51 11.17 -3.12
CA TRP A 132 14.34 11.00 -4.31
C TRP A 132 14.60 12.32 -5.05
N VAL A 133 13.70 13.29 -4.91
CA VAL A 133 13.63 14.56 -5.63
C VAL A 133 13.92 15.72 -4.68
N ASP A 134 14.90 16.53 -4.99
CA ASP A 134 15.25 17.74 -4.23
C ASP A 134 14.59 18.98 -4.86
N ILE A 135 13.57 19.49 -4.20
CA ILE A 135 12.79 20.66 -4.67
C ILE A 135 13.62 21.94 -4.70
N VAL A 136 14.56 22.09 -3.76
CA VAL A 136 15.42 23.30 -3.73
C VAL A 136 16.44 23.25 -4.87
N SER A 137 17.00 22.09 -5.17
CA SER A 137 17.86 21.87 -6.33
C SER A 137 17.16 22.19 -7.66
N ALA A 138 15.85 21.97 -7.77
CA ALA A 138 15.06 22.30 -8.96
C ALA A 138 15.13 23.79 -9.34
N LEU A 139 15.42 24.68 -8.39
CA LEU A 139 15.55 26.12 -8.65
C LEU A 139 16.79 26.48 -9.49
N ALA A 140 17.78 25.61 -9.56
CA ALA A 140 18.94 25.79 -10.42
C ALA A 140 18.72 25.29 -11.87
N ALA A 141 17.58 24.62 -12.15
CA ALA A 141 17.31 24.03 -13.46
C ALA A 141 17.18 25.08 -14.58
N ASP A 142 17.62 24.70 -15.77
CA ASP A 142 17.31 25.40 -17.02
C ASP A 142 15.98 24.86 -17.59
N PRO A 143 14.92 25.70 -17.73
CA PRO A 143 13.62 25.26 -18.25
C PRO A 143 13.68 24.72 -19.67
N ALA A 144 14.60 25.19 -20.53
CA ALA A 144 14.75 24.67 -21.90
C ALA A 144 15.33 23.25 -21.87
N LYS A 145 16.39 23.02 -21.09
CA LYS A 145 16.98 21.69 -20.90
C LYS A 145 16.01 20.72 -20.20
N THR A 146 15.19 21.21 -19.27
CA THR A 146 14.11 20.41 -18.64
C THR A 146 13.09 19.98 -19.70
N SER A 147 12.70 20.89 -20.59
CA SER A 147 11.82 20.60 -21.73
C SER A 147 12.41 19.53 -22.65
N ASP A 148 13.69 19.65 -22.99
CA ASP A 148 14.40 18.67 -23.82
C ASP A 148 14.47 17.30 -23.15
N LEU A 149 14.75 17.26 -21.85
CA LEU A 149 14.75 16.04 -21.05
C LEU A 149 13.39 15.35 -21.10
N GLN A 150 12.29 16.06 -20.83
CA GLN A 150 10.96 15.47 -20.85
C GLN A 150 10.59 14.96 -22.24
N ARG A 151 10.86 15.73 -23.31
CA ARG A 151 10.58 15.32 -24.68
C ARG A 151 11.38 14.10 -25.11
N SER A 152 12.55 13.87 -24.53
CA SER A 152 13.37 12.69 -24.81
C SER A 152 12.77 11.39 -24.25
N ILE A 153 11.91 11.47 -23.23
CA ILE A 153 11.33 10.31 -22.52
C ILE A 153 9.82 10.18 -22.70
N SER A 154 9.13 11.26 -23.11
CA SER A 154 7.66 11.27 -23.19
C SER A 154 7.16 12.30 -24.22
N SER A 155 6.01 11.99 -24.82
CA SER A 155 5.23 12.92 -25.67
C SER A 155 4.15 13.70 -24.89
N TRP A 156 4.18 13.69 -23.56
CA TRP A 156 3.22 14.41 -22.72
C TRP A 156 3.16 15.90 -23.09
N PRO A 157 1.97 16.50 -23.27
CA PRO A 157 1.84 17.83 -23.88
C PRO A 157 2.38 18.99 -23.02
N ASN A 158 2.39 18.85 -21.68
CA ASN A 158 2.90 19.88 -20.77
C ASN A 158 4.44 19.81 -20.69
N ASN A 159 5.12 20.13 -21.78
CA ASN A 159 6.57 19.95 -21.91
C ASN A 159 7.30 21.17 -22.48
N SER A 160 6.67 22.35 -22.55
CA SER A 160 7.33 23.53 -23.12
C SER A 160 8.30 24.19 -22.12
N PRO A 161 9.34 24.90 -22.60
CA PRO A 161 10.20 25.71 -21.72
C PRO A 161 9.42 26.72 -20.87
N GLN A 162 8.38 27.34 -21.44
CA GLN A 162 7.52 28.29 -20.72
C GLN A 162 6.74 27.63 -19.59
N TYR A 163 6.27 26.39 -19.80
CA TYR A 163 5.61 25.61 -18.75
C TYR A 163 6.55 25.38 -17.57
N PHE A 164 7.77 24.90 -17.83
CA PHE A 164 8.77 24.68 -16.78
C PHE A 164 9.23 25.97 -16.09
N GLN A 165 9.32 27.09 -16.83
CA GLN A 165 9.59 28.40 -16.21
C GLN A 165 8.49 28.78 -15.22
N THR A 166 7.21 28.58 -15.59
CA THR A 166 6.07 28.86 -14.69
C THR A 166 6.11 28.00 -13.42
N VAL A 167 6.45 26.70 -13.55
CA VAL A 167 6.63 25.82 -12.39
C VAL A 167 7.79 26.29 -11.52
N LYS A 168 8.94 26.59 -12.11
CA LYS A 168 10.12 27.09 -11.40
C LYS A 168 9.81 28.37 -10.63
N ASP A 169 9.12 29.32 -11.22
CA ASP A 169 8.71 30.57 -10.58
C ASP A 169 7.76 30.33 -9.39
N ARG A 170 6.87 29.33 -9.51
CA ARG A 170 5.99 28.91 -8.43
C ARG A 170 6.78 28.30 -7.26
N LEU A 171 7.74 27.42 -7.54
CA LEU A 171 8.62 26.84 -6.53
C LEU A 171 9.47 27.93 -5.83
N GLN A 172 10.01 28.87 -6.61
CA GLN A 172 10.79 29.99 -6.05
C GLN A 172 9.97 30.82 -5.06
N LYS A 173 8.68 31.06 -5.32
CA LYS A 173 7.79 31.74 -4.38
C LYS A 173 7.60 30.98 -3.08
N PHE A 174 7.44 29.65 -3.14
CA PHE A 174 7.36 28.80 -1.95
C PHE A 174 8.64 28.89 -1.11
N VAL A 175 9.80 28.73 -1.74
CA VAL A 175 11.09 28.77 -1.05
C VAL A 175 11.34 30.14 -0.44
N ASN A 176 11.10 31.21 -1.19
CA ASN A 176 11.31 32.59 -0.72
C ASN A 176 10.37 32.99 0.45
N SER A 177 9.19 32.39 0.53
CA SER A 177 8.26 32.64 1.64
C SER A 177 8.68 32.00 2.96
N GLY A 178 9.70 31.12 2.95
CA GLY A 178 10.08 30.32 4.10
C GLY A 178 9.02 29.24 4.46
N GLN A 179 7.95 29.14 3.68
CA GLN A 179 6.86 28.18 3.88
C GLN A 179 6.81 27.22 2.69
N LEU A 180 7.53 26.12 2.80
CA LEU A 180 7.60 25.13 1.71
C LEU A 180 6.27 24.40 1.44
N GLY A 181 5.27 24.54 2.33
CA GLY A 181 3.94 23.96 2.16
C GLY A 181 4.01 22.45 1.94
N LEU A 182 3.57 21.99 0.77
CA LEU A 182 3.58 20.57 0.39
C LEU A 182 4.99 19.94 0.40
N PHE A 183 6.03 20.74 0.31
CA PHE A 183 7.42 20.30 0.22
C PHE A 183 8.19 20.41 1.55
N ALA A 184 7.53 20.75 2.66
CA ALA A 184 8.19 21.02 3.94
C ALA A 184 8.93 19.81 4.55
N ASN A 185 8.52 18.58 4.21
CA ASN A 185 9.02 17.34 4.80
C ASN A 185 10.13 16.65 4.00
N GLY A 186 10.96 17.43 3.29
CA GLY A 186 12.14 16.91 2.58
C GLY A 186 13.43 17.33 3.30
N TYR A 187 14.49 16.58 3.10
CA TYR A 187 15.84 16.88 3.62
C TYR A 187 16.69 17.56 2.54
N TRP A 188 16.27 18.76 2.08
CA TRP A 188 16.87 19.47 0.96
C TRP A 188 18.38 19.68 1.13
N GLY A 189 19.13 19.42 0.04
CA GLY A 189 20.60 19.49 0.04
C GLY A 189 21.29 18.27 0.65
N HIS A 190 20.56 17.22 1.04
CA HIS A 190 21.16 16.01 1.58
C HIS A 190 21.99 15.27 0.50
N PRO A 191 23.20 14.73 0.84
CA PRO A 191 24.11 14.12 -0.14
C PRO A 191 23.54 12.85 -0.80
N ALA A 192 22.51 12.24 -0.24
CA ALA A 192 21.85 11.09 -0.84
C ALA A 192 20.94 11.44 -2.05
N TYR A 193 20.61 12.71 -2.29
CA TYR A 193 19.92 13.12 -3.52
C TYR A 193 20.88 13.13 -4.71
N LYS A 194 20.46 12.54 -5.83
CA LYS A 194 21.34 12.31 -7.01
C LYS A 194 20.80 12.93 -8.30
N LEU A 195 19.57 13.41 -8.33
CA LEU A 195 18.98 13.96 -9.55
C LEU A 195 19.62 15.31 -9.89
N PRO A 196 19.90 15.57 -11.19
CA PRO A 196 20.28 16.91 -11.63
C PRO A 196 19.09 17.88 -11.52
N PRO A 197 19.35 19.20 -11.49
CA PRO A 197 18.31 20.21 -11.33
C PRO A 197 17.16 20.07 -12.31
N GLU A 198 17.42 19.74 -13.58
CA GLU A 198 16.39 19.56 -14.63
C GLU A 198 15.46 18.40 -14.34
N ALA A 199 15.98 17.27 -13.87
CA ALA A 199 15.16 16.11 -13.47
C ALA A 199 14.35 16.41 -12.20
N ASN A 200 14.90 17.17 -11.26
CA ASN A 200 14.17 17.65 -10.09
C ASN A 200 13.03 18.60 -10.49
N LEU A 201 13.24 19.51 -11.42
CA LEU A 201 12.19 20.43 -11.90
C LEU A 201 11.08 19.68 -12.64
N MET A 202 11.44 18.71 -13.51
CA MET A 202 10.49 17.86 -14.22
C MET A 202 9.62 17.06 -13.22
N ALA A 203 10.25 16.39 -12.25
CA ALA A 203 9.53 15.62 -11.25
C ALA A 203 8.63 16.50 -10.37
N ALA A 204 9.07 17.71 -10.00
CA ALA A 204 8.26 18.69 -9.28
C ALA A 204 7.05 19.19 -10.09
N ALA A 205 7.20 19.37 -11.40
CA ALA A 205 6.09 19.71 -12.30
C ALA A 205 5.04 18.61 -12.33
N HIS A 206 5.46 17.36 -12.50
CA HIS A 206 4.55 16.21 -12.54
C HIS A 206 3.93 15.90 -11.16
N TYR A 207 4.62 16.19 -10.06
CA TYR A 207 4.01 16.17 -8.71
C TYR A 207 2.79 17.10 -8.63
N LEU A 208 2.90 18.31 -9.17
CA LEU A 208 1.79 19.28 -9.19
C LEU A 208 0.67 18.85 -10.14
N GLU A 209 1.00 18.31 -11.32
CA GLU A 209 0.01 17.78 -12.26
C GLU A 209 -0.75 16.58 -11.66
N ALA A 210 -0.06 15.69 -10.95
CA ALA A 210 -0.69 14.54 -10.31
C ALA A 210 -1.71 14.95 -9.22
N LEU A 211 -1.55 16.12 -8.56
CA LEU A 211 -2.55 16.65 -7.63
C LEU A 211 -3.88 16.99 -8.32
N ASP A 212 -3.81 17.55 -9.52
CA ASP A 212 -5.02 17.88 -10.29
C ASP A 212 -5.60 16.64 -10.97
N TRP A 213 -4.75 15.79 -11.52
CA TRP A 213 -5.15 14.55 -12.19
C TRP A 213 -5.94 13.62 -11.23
N GLN A 214 -5.44 13.40 -9.99
CA GLN A 214 -6.10 12.51 -9.04
C GLN A 214 -7.50 13.00 -8.63
N ARG A 215 -7.74 14.30 -8.59
CA ARG A 215 -9.06 14.89 -8.29
C ARG A 215 -10.09 14.57 -9.37
N GLU A 216 -9.66 14.51 -10.62
CA GLU A 216 -10.52 14.13 -11.72
C GLU A 216 -10.76 12.61 -11.77
N TYR A 217 -9.69 11.84 -11.59
CA TYR A 217 -9.77 10.39 -11.70
C TYR A 217 -10.62 9.74 -10.59
N ILE A 218 -10.52 10.24 -9.35
CA ILE A 218 -11.27 9.69 -8.22
C ILE A 218 -12.80 9.85 -8.36
N LYS A 219 -13.28 10.61 -9.33
CA LYS A 219 -14.71 10.68 -9.66
C LYS A 219 -15.31 9.32 -10.05
N PHE A 220 -14.49 8.33 -10.42
CA PHE A 220 -14.94 6.93 -10.50
C PHE A 220 -15.67 6.49 -9.22
N HIS A 221 -15.12 6.80 -8.06
CA HIS A 221 -15.74 6.46 -6.78
C HIS A 221 -17.03 7.25 -6.54
N ALA A 222 -17.08 8.50 -6.94
CA ALA A 222 -18.32 9.29 -6.83
C ALA A 222 -19.43 8.76 -7.75
N ILE A 223 -19.08 8.37 -8.98
CA ILE A 223 -20.02 7.86 -9.99
C ILE A 223 -20.59 6.50 -9.58
N LEU A 224 -19.72 5.54 -9.22
CA LEU A 224 -20.13 4.17 -8.92
C LEU A 224 -20.43 3.96 -7.43
N GLY A 225 -19.78 4.71 -6.57
CA GLY A 225 -19.84 4.58 -5.11
C GLY A 225 -20.65 5.67 -4.40
N GLY A 226 -21.15 6.67 -5.13
CA GLY A 226 -21.92 7.80 -4.58
C GLY A 226 -21.09 8.87 -3.91
N LYS A 227 -19.86 8.58 -3.48
CA LYS A 227 -18.91 9.53 -2.89
C LYS A 227 -17.49 8.97 -2.80
N ASN A 228 -16.52 9.85 -2.51
CA ASN A 228 -15.18 9.54 -2.05
C ASN A 228 -14.78 10.51 -0.93
N PRO A 229 -14.14 10.10 0.17
CA PRO A 229 -13.86 8.71 0.54
C PRO A 229 -15.10 7.97 1.04
N HIS A 230 -14.94 6.66 1.24
CA HIS A 230 -15.97 5.75 1.77
C HIS A 230 -17.22 5.64 0.89
N PRO A 231 -17.11 4.97 -0.28
CA PRO A 231 -18.24 4.67 -1.15
C PRO A 231 -19.41 4.04 -0.38
N GLN A 232 -20.63 4.42 -0.74
CA GLN A 232 -21.87 4.06 0.02
C GLN A 232 -22.72 3.02 -0.71
N THR A 233 -22.27 2.50 -1.84
CA THR A 233 -23.06 1.59 -2.68
C THR A 233 -22.75 0.12 -2.46
N TYR A 234 -21.83 -0.22 -1.53
CA TYR A 234 -21.64 -1.61 -1.13
C TYR A 234 -22.85 -2.16 -0.39
N LEU A 235 -23.15 -3.43 -0.66
CA LEU A 235 -24.25 -4.14 -0.04
C LEU A 235 -23.91 -5.63 0.03
N VAL A 236 -24.25 -6.28 1.14
CA VAL A 236 -24.16 -7.75 1.21
C VAL A 236 -25.09 -8.36 0.16
N GLY A 237 -24.54 -9.16 -0.73
CA GLY A 237 -25.25 -9.71 -1.88
C GLY A 237 -25.13 -8.89 -3.16
N GLY A 238 -24.36 -7.78 -3.17
CA GLY A 238 -24.14 -7.01 -4.39
C GLY A 238 -23.81 -5.55 -4.17
N MET A 239 -24.48 -4.67 -4.93
CA MET A 239 -24.31 -3.22 -4.87
C MET A 239 -25.68 -2.53 -4.82
N ALA A 240 -25.72 -1.33 -4.25
CA ALA A 240 -26.95 -0.52 -4.13
C ALA A 240 -27.18 0.42 -5.33
N ILE A 241 -26.19 0.64 -6.19
CA ILE A 241 -26.34 1.46 -7.40
C ILE A 241 -27.09 0.66 -8.48
N PRO A 242 -28.21 1.15 -9.04
CA PRO A 242 -28.94 0.42 -10.07
C PRO A 242 -28.21 0.45 -11.42
N VAL A 243 -28.46 -0.57 -12.25
CA VAL A 243 -28.14 -0.59 -13.69
C VAL A 243 -29.48 -0.42 -14.42
N ASP A 244 -29.69 0.72 -15.08
CA ASP A 244 -30.96 1.05 -15.72
C ASP A 244 -30.71 2.00 -16.91
N PRO A 245 -30.93 1.56 -18.15
CA PRO A 245 -30.72 2.39 -19.35
C PRO A 245 -31.67 3.61 -19.41
N GLY A 246 -32.80 3.56 -18.73
CA GLY A 246 -33.82 4.62 -18.72
C GLY A 246 -33.65 5.67 -17.62
N SER A 247 -32.74 5.46 -16.66
CA SER A 247 -32.59 6.33 -15.50
C SER A 247 -31.28 7.14 -15.52
N ALA A 248 -31.38 8.45 -15.42
CA ALA A 248 -30.22 9.33 -15.28
C ALA A 248 -29.47 9.15 -13.93
N LYS A 249 -30.07 8.48 -12.96
CA LYS A 249 -29.51 8.22 -11.61
C LYS A 249 -28.89 6.83 -11.48
N ALA A 250 -28.84 6.07 -12.58
CA ALA A 250 -28.35 4.71 -12.63
C ALA A 250 -27.11 4.60 -13.54
N ILE A 251 -26.49 3.44 -13.52
CA ILE A 251 -25.49 3.09 -14.53
C ILE A 251 -26.24 2.92 -15.86
N ASN A 252 -25.94 3.81 -16.80
CA ASN A 252 -26.54 3.89 -18.13
C ASN A 252 -25.47 4.18 -19.19
N ALA A 253 -25.85 4.36 -20.46
CA ALA A 253 -24.93 4.62 -21.56
C ALA A 253 -24.04 5.87 -21.33
N ASN A 254 -24.58 6.94 -20.74
CA ASN A 254 -23.80 8.14 -20.43
C ASN A 254 -22.75 7.87 -19.34
N THR A 255 -23.13 7.12 -18.30
CA THR A 255 -22.20 6.67 -17.25
C THR A 255 -21.05 5.86 -17.87
N ILE A 256 -21.36 4.89 -18.73
CA ILE A 256 -20.35 4.07 -19.43
C ILE A 256 -19.41 4.95 -20.28
N ALA A 257 -19.95 5.89 -21.07
CA ALA A 257 -19.14 6.80 -21.88
C ALA A 257 -18.18 7.65 -21.02
N GLN A 258 -18.66 8.13 -19.88
CA GLN A 258 -17.84 8.89 -18.93
C GLN A 258 -16.71 8.02 -18.34
N LEU A 259 -16.99 6.80 -17.88
CA LEU A 259 -16.00 5.87 -17.35
C LEU A 259 -14.94 5.52 -18.40
N LYS A 260 -15.33 5.29 -19.69
CA LYS A 260 -14.40 5.07 -20.80
C LYS A 260 -13.46 6.26 -20.99
N SER A 261 -13.97 7.48 -21.01
CA SER A 261 -13.17 8.70 -21.16
C SER A 261 -12.16 8.87 -20.01
N MET A 262 -12.59 8.63 -18.78
CA MET A 262 -11.73 8.72 -17.60
C MET A 262 -10.64 7.64 -17.62
N SER A 263 -10.98 6.41 -18.02
CA SER A 263 -10.03 5.31 -18.16
C SER A 263 -8.96 5.60 -19.21
N THR A 264 -9.34 6.14 -20.38
CA THR A 264 -8.37 6.54 -21.43
C THR A 264 -7.37 7.58 -20.89
N LYS A 265 -7.87 8.65 -20.25
CA LYS A 265 -7.02 9.68 -19.65
C LYS A 265 -6.07 9.13 -18.58
N ALA A 266 -6.52 8.14 -17.81
CA ALA A 266 -5.68 7.50 -16.82
C ALA A 266 -4.56 6.67 -17.45
N ILE A 267 -4.87 5.89 -18.48
CA ILE A 267 -3.86 5.12 -19.23
C ILE A 267 -2.83 6.08 -19.85
N ASP A 268 -3.27 7.19 -20.42
CA ASP A 268 -2.37 8.19 -21.02
C ASP A 268 -1.43 8.79 -19.97
N PHE A 269 -1.95 9.20 -18.81
CA PHE A 269 -1.12 9.76 -17.74
C PHE A 269 -0.12 8.73 -17.20
N VAL A 270 -0.56 7.50 -16.95
CA VAL A 270 0.33 6.44 -16.45
C VAL A 270 1.42 6.11 -17.45
N ASN A 271 1.08 5.99 -18.75
CA ASN A 271 2.05 5.65 -19.80
C ASN A 271 3.03 6.79 -20.12
N GLN A 272 2.55 8.04 -20.10
CA GLN A 272 3.32 9.18 -20.60
C GLN A 272 3.95 10.03 -19.50
N VAL A 273 3.52 9.87 -18.24
CA VAL A 273 4.06 10.62 -17.10
C VAL A 273 4.64 9.66 -16.06
N TYR A 274 3.80 8.80 -15.47
CA TYR A 274 4.24 7.99 -14.33
C TYR A 274 5.36 7.00 -14.68
N ILE A 275 5.20 6.18 -15.72
CA ILE A 275 6.22 5.18 -16.10
C ILE A 275 7.52 5.84 -16.59
N PRO A 276 7.50 6.89 -17.45
CA PRO A 276 8.72 7.62 -17.80
C PRO A 276 9.44 8.24 -16.60
N ASP A 277 8.71 8.87 -15.67
CA ASP A 277 9.31 9.44 -14.45
C ASP A 277 9.94 8.38 -13.58
N LEU A 278 9.25 7.26 -13.38
CA LEU A 278 9.79 6.13 -12.63
C LEU A 278 11.12 5.65 -13.20
N LEU A 279 11.19 5.47 -14.52
CA LEU A 279 12.42 5.03 -15.20
C LEU A 279 13.51 6.10 -15.15
N ALA A 280 13.17 7.37 -15.35
CA ALA A 280 14.10 8.49 -15.28
C ALA A 280 14.72 8.60 -13.88
N VAL A 281 13.89 8.64 -12.82
CA VAL A 281 14.38 8.69 -11.43
C VAL A 281 15.22 7.45 -11.10
N ALA A 282 14.70 6.25 -11.39
CA ALA A 282 15.38 5.00 -11.10
C ALA A 282 16.78 4.91 -11.75
N SER A 283 16.98 5.51 -12.92
CA SER A 283 18.26 5.50 -13.63
C SER A 283 19.39 6.13 -12.82
N TYR A 284 19.10 7.10 -11.97
CA TYR A 284 20.08 7.76 -11.09
C TYR A 284 20.31 7.02 -9.76
N TYR A 285 19.41 6.09 -9.40
CA TYR A 285 19.40 5.38 -8.12
C TYR A 285 19.51 3.87 -8.29
N LYS A 286 20.21 3.39 -9.32
CA LYS A 286 20.38 1.93 -9.59
C LYS A 286 21.01 1.16 -8.43
N ASP A 287 21.81 1.81 -7.59
CA ASP A 287 22.38 1.23 -6.37
C ASP A 287 21.29 0.76 -5.39
N TRP A 288 20.10 1.34 -5.43
CA TRP A 288 18.95 0.93 -4.63
C TRP A 288 18.27 -0.35 -5.14
N ALA A 289 18.70 -0.89 -6.27
CA ALA A 289 18.27 -2.18 -6.79
C ALA A 289 18.82 -3.39 -5.99
N SER A 290 19.74 -3.14 -5.04
CA SER A 290 20.31 -4.17 -4.15
C SER A 290 20.03 -3.93 -2.66
N LEU A 291 19.29 -2.88 -2.30
CA LEU A 291 19.00 -2.49 -0.92
C LEU A 291 17.54 -2.76 -0.58
N GLY A 292 17.26 -3.11 0.67
CA GLY A 292 15.90 -3.24 1.18
C GLY A 292 15.21 -4.55 0.80
N ALA A 293 15.92 -5.67 0.71
CA ALA A 293 15.39 -6.94 0.20
C ALA A 293 14.26 -7.57 1.04
N GLY A 294 14.22 -7.33 2.36
CA GLY A 294 13.29 -7.97 3.27
C GLY A 294 13.49 -9.50 3.38
N PRO A 295 12.52 -10.25 3.96
CA PRO A 295 12.68 -11.68 4.28
C PRO A 295 12.73 -12.60 3.04
N GLY A 296 12.41 -12.09 1.86
CA GLY A 296 12.43 -12.87 0.63
C GLY A 296 11.28 -13.85 0.46
N ASN A 297 10.23 -13.73 1.28
CA ASN A 297 9.00 -14.51 1.16
C ASN A 297 7.84 -13.58 0.84
N TYR A 298 6.99 -13.96 -0.10
CA TYR A 298 5.95 -13.11 -0.67
C TYR A 298 4.62 -13.83 -0.70
N MET A 299 3.54 -13.09 -0.42
CA MET A 299 2.20 -13.64 -0.43
C MET A 299 1.22 -12.66 -1.09
N SER A 300 0.36 -13.19 -1.96
CA SER A 300 -0.78 -12.50 -2.54
C SER A 300 -2.05 -13.32 -2.36
N TYR A 301 -3.14 -12.69 -1.94
CA TYR A 301 -4.47 -13.32 -1.93
C TYR A 301 -5.07 -13.41 -3.33
N GLY A 302 -4.50 -12.69 -4.30
CA GLY A 302 -5.07 -12.49 -5.61
C GLY A 302 -6.34 -11.64 -5.57
N ASP A 303 -6.72 -11.01 -6.66
CA ASP A 303 -7.96 -10.24 -6.72
C ASP A 303 -8.54 -10.10 -8.13
N TRP A 304 -9.63 -9.32 -8.16
CA TRP A 304 -10.48 -9.08 -9.33
C TRP A 304 -11.05 -10.38 -9.90
N PRO A 305 -12.13 -10.91 -9.28
CA PRO A 305 -12.83 -12.09 -9.80
C PRO A 305 -13.18 -11.93 -11.27
N ALA A 306 -12.71 -12.86 -12.11
CA ALA A 306 -12.83 -12.78 -13.56
C ALA A 306 -14.20 -13.22 -14.08
N LYS A 307 -14.93 -14.03 -13.31
CA LYS A 307 -16.25 -14.57 -13.69
C LYS A 307 -17.24 -14.48 -12.56
N GLN A 308 -18.53 -14.42 -12.93
CA GLN A 308 -19.61 -14.67 -12.01
C GLN A 308 -19.49 -16.09 -11.45
N GLY A 309 -19.51 -16.24 -10.15
CA GLY A 309 -19.39 -17.53 -9.48
C GLY A 309 -19.91 -17.48 -8.06
N SER A 310 -19.79 -18.61 -7.35
CA SER A 310 -19.99 -18.65 -5.90
C SER A 310 -19.13 -17.57 -5.26
N ALA A 311 -19.58 -17.02 -4.16
CA ALA A 311 -19.08 -15.80 -3.51
C ALA A 311 -17.55 -15.64 -3.50
N TYR A 312 -16.79 -16.68 -3.64
CA TYR A 312 -15.32 -16.67 -3.79
C TYR A 312 -14.85 -17.94 -4.50
N ALA A 313 -15.04 -18.00 -5.82
CA ALA A 313 -14.27 -18.94 -6.64
C ALA A 313 -12.81 -18.49 -6.66
N TRP A 314 -12.10 -18.83 -5.62
CA TRP A 314 -10.71 -18.47 -5.38
C TRP A 314 -9.73 -18.96 -6.47
N GLY A 315 -10.19 -19.54 -7.54
CA GLY A 315 -9.39 -19.98 -8.68
C GLY A 315 -9.46 -19.10 -9.92
N ASP A 316 -10.48 -18.21 -10.02
CA ASP A 316 -10.75 -17.41 -11.22
C ASP A 316 -10.50 -15.91 -10.99
N GLN A 317 -9.38 -15.55 -10.40
CA GLN A 317 -8.99 -14.17 -10.19
C GLN A 317 -8.09 -13.68 -11.33
N TRP A 318 -8.32 -12.44 -11.77
CA TRP A 318 -7.51 -11.83 -12.82
C TRP A 318 -6.04 -11.66 -12.39
N LEU A 319 -5.77 -11.16 -11.17
CA LEU A 319 -4.46 -11.30 -10.54
C LEU A 319 -4.41 -12.55 -9.68
N PRO A 320 -3.44 -13.45 -9.93
CA PRO A 320 -3.40 -14.75 -9.28
C PRO A 320 -3.02 -14.66 -7.80
N ARG A 321 -3.53 -15.63 -7.06
CA ARG A 321 -3.16 -15.93 -5.69
C ARG A 321 -1.91 -16.78 -5.63
N GLY A 322 -1.12 -16.61 -4.55
CA GLY A 322 -0.08 -17.57 -4.27
C GLY A 322 0.95 -17.11 -3.25
N VAL A 323 1.81 -18.06 -2.90
CA VAL A 323 2.90 -17.88 -1.95
C VAL A 323 4.23 -18.21 -2.64
N ILE A 324 5.22 -17.34 -2.46
CA ILE A 324 6.58 -17.51 -2.97
C ILE A 324 7.53 -17.49 -1.78
N TYR A 325 8.35 -18.51 -1.66
CA TYR A 325 9.40 -18.59 -0.65
C TYR A 325 10.78 -18.38 -1.27
N SER A 326 11.68 -17.79 -0.48
CA SER A 326 13.10 -17.66 -0.82
C SER A 326 13.36 -17.04 -2.19
N LYS A 327 12.54 -16.05 -2.59
CA LYS A 327 12.65 -15.31 -3.87
C LYS A 327 12.52 -16.21 -5.13
N ASN A 328 11.97 -17.42 -5.00
CA ASN A 328 11.87 -18.37 -6.11
C ASN A 328 10.72 -18.02 -7.05
N ILE A 329 10.97 -17.19 -8.05
CA ILE A 329 10.02 -16.81 -9.11
C ILE A 329 10.14 -17.68 -10.37
N SER A 330 11.00 -18.69 -10.37
CA SER A 330 11.17 -19.63 -11.49
C SER A 330 10.09 -20.69 -11.51
N ALA A 331 9.50 -21.00 -10.36
CA ALA A 331 8.39 -21.93 -10.20
C ALA A 331 7.06 -21.18 -10.04
N ALA A 332 5.95 -21.85 -10.38
CA ALA A 332 4.62 -21.31 -10.09
C ALA A 332 4.45 -21.06 -8.58
N PRO A 333 3.69 -20.02 -8.18
CA PRO A 333 3.41 -19.78 -6.77
C PRO A 333 2.73 -20.98 -6.12
N GLN A 334 3.09 -21.27 -4.87
CA GLN A 334 2.43 -22.31 -4.09
C GLN A 334 0.99 -21.90 -3.75
N ALA A 335 0.10 -22.88 -3.63
CA ALA A 335 -1.28 -22.62 -3.23
C ALA A 335 -1.34 -22.01 -1.82
N LEU A 336 -2.15 -20.95 -1.68
CA LEU A 336 -2.39 -20.30 -0.41
C LEU A 336 -3.51 -21.03 0.35
N ASP A 337 -3.26 -21.33 1.62
CA ASP A 337 -4.21 -21.89 2.56
C ASP A 337 -4.40 -20.92 3.73
N GLN A 338 -5.58 -20.31 3.83
CA GLN A 338 -5.87 -19.34 4.89
C GLN A 338 -5.75 -19.95 6.31
N ASN A 339 -5.86 -21.27 6.47
CA ASN A 339 -5.72 -21.92 7.77
C ASN A 339 -4.27 -21.90 8.32
N LYS A 340 -3.30 -21.53 7.48
CA LYS A 340 -1.90 -21.35 7.88
C LYS A 340 -1.57 -19.93 8.37
N ILE A 341 -2.56 -19.05 8.42
CA ILE A 341 -2.40 -17.68 8.91
C ILE A 341 -2.59 -17.67 10.43
N SER A 342 -1.66 -17.07 11.13
CA SER A 342 -1.75 -16.86 12.58
C SER A 342 -1.13 -15.54 13.00
N GLU A 343 -1.56 -14.99 14.11
CA GLU A 343 -1.06 -13.72 14.67
C GLU A 343 -0.47 -13.91 16.05
N TYR A 344 0.76 -13.45 16.25
CA TYR A 344 1.42 -13.34 17.54
C TYR A 344 1.12 -11.99 18.20
N VAL A 345 1.12 -11.95 19.54
CA VAL A 345 1.03 -10.73 20.35
C VAL A 345 2.19 -10.57 21.33
N THR A 346 3.22 -11.39 21.20
CA THR A 346 4.38 -11.43 22.10
C THR A 346 5.06 -10.06 22.24
N ARG A 347 5.15 -9.29 21.13
CA ARG A 347 5.73 -7.94 21.08
C ARG A 347 4.67 -6.86 20.83
N SER A 348 3.39 -7.23 20.89
CA SER A 348 2.26 -6.33 20.61
C SER A 348 1.52 -6.00 21.90
N TRP A 349 1.00 -4.78 22.03
CA TRP A 349 0.25 -4.33 23.22
C TRP A 349 -1.16 -4.94 23.29
N TYR A 350 -1.24 -6.25 23.13
CA TYR A 350 -2.44 -7.08 23.32
C TYR A 350 -2.12 -8.25 24.23
N THR A 351 -3.16 -8.88 24.76
CA THR A 351 -3.05 -10.15 25.46
C THR A 351 -4.04 -11.16 24.90
N TYR A 352 -3.69 -12.44 25.00
CA TYR A 352 -4.56 -13.54 24.64
C TYR A 352 -4.98 -14.35 25.88
N THR A 353 -6.23 -14.78 25.89
CA THR A 353 -6.68 -15.79 26.86
C THR A 353 -5.84 -17.06 26.69
N GLY A 354 -5.21 -17.52 27.78
CA GLY A 354 -4.29 -18.64 27.76
C GLY A 354 -2.80 -18.28 27.57
N GLY A 355 -2.49 -16.96 27.43
CA GLY A 355 -1.11 -16.44 27.37
C GLY A 355 -0.67 -16.03 25.98
N ASP A 356 0.38 -15.20 25.94
CA ASP A 356 0.82 -14.47 24.74
C ASP A 356 1.89 -15.21 23.92
N ALA A 357 2.36 -16.37 24.37
CA ALA A 357 3.46 -17.10 23.73
C ALA A 357 3.06 -17.79 22.42
N ALA A 358 1.79 -18.20 22.29
CA ALA A 358 1.28 -18.90 21.12
C ALA A 358 0.54 -17.94 20.18
N ALA A 359 0.76 -18.11 18.88
CA ALA A 359 -0.04 -17.42 17.87
C ALA A 359 -1.47 -18.00 17.83
N LYS A 360 -2.44 -17.17 17.45
CA LYS A 360 -3.82 -17.61 17.18
C LYS A 360 -4.18 -17.41 15.72
N HIS A 361 -4.87 -18.39 15.16
CA HIS A 361 -5.55 -18.18 13.87
C HIS A 361 -6.67 -17.14 14.04
N PRO A 362 -6.99 -16.28 13.04
CA PRO A 362 -8.03 -15.26 13.15
C PRO A 362 -9.42 -15.79 13.59
N TRP A 363 -9.78 -17.04 13.26
CA TRP A 363 -11.00 -17.69 13.78
C TRP A 363 -11.06 -17.76 15.32
N GLN A 364 -9.90 -17.83 15.96
CA GLN A 364 -9.71 -17.88 17.41
C GLN A 364 -9.12 -16.56 17.93
N GLY A 365 -8.99 -15.58 17.04
CA GLY A 365 -8.37 -14.29 17.32
C GLY A 365 -9.15 -13.52 18.38
N GLU A 366 -8.42 -12.80 19.20
CA GLU A 366 -8.92 -11.93 20.25
C GLU A 366 -8.31 -10.54 20.12
N THR A 367 -9.09 -9.51 20.47
CA THR A 367 -8.63 -8.14 20.52
C THR A 367 -8.82 -7.61 21.93
N GLN A 368 -7.83 -7.91 22.77
CA GLN A 368 -7.77 -7.48 24.18
C GLN A 368 -6.57 -6.55 24.35
N PRO A 369 -6.77 -5.21 24.34
CA PRO A 369 -5.69 -4.25 24.53
C PRO A 369 -5.02 -4.40 25.88
N SER A 370 -3.68 -4.40 25.89
CA SER A 370 -2.85 -4.47 27.10
C SER A 370 -1.60 -3.62 26.91
N TYR A 371 -1.72 -2.31 27.14
CA TYR A 371 -0.59 -1.40 27.04
C TYR A 371 0.33 -1.53 28.25
N THR A 372 1.58 -1.87 28.01
CA THR A 372 2.59 -2.10 29.07
C THR A 372 3.69 -1.03 29.12
N GLY A 373 3.55 0.05 28.38
CA GLY A 373 4.53 1.12 28.31
C GLY A 373 5.47 1.01 27.08
N PRO A 374 6.44 1.94 26.91
CA PRO A 374 6.72 3.07 27.81
C PRO A 374 5.67 4.18 27.74
N GLN A 375 5.55 4.96 28.81
CA GLN A 375 4.68 6.14 28.85
C GLN A 375 5.42 7.34 28.22
N PRO A 376 4.80 8.10 27.32
CA PRO A 376 5.41 9.32 26.80
C PRO A 376 5.61 10.40 27.89
N PRO A 377 6.65 11.26 27.78
CA PRO A 377 7.72 11.20 26.79
C PRO A 377 8.76 10.12 27.12
N PHE A 378 9.21 9.40 26.08
CA PHE A 378 10.30 8.43 26.22
C PHE A 378 11.27 8.57 25.03
N GLU A 379 12.55 8.30 25.26
CA GLU A 379 13.57 8.42 24.22
C GLU A 379 13.55 7.22 23.28
N PHE A 380 13.59 6.00 23.82
CA PHE A 380 13.63 4.76 23.05
C PHE A 380 12.54 3.76 23.48
N LEU A 381 12.13 2.91 22.51
CA LEU A 381 11.28 1.76 22.79
C LEU A 381 12.01 0.73 23.67
N ASN A 382 11.28 0.09 24.58
CA ASN A 382 11.77 -1.12 25.24
C ASN A 382 11.50 -2.33 24.33
N THR A 383 12.50 -2.68 23.52
CA THR A 383 12.40 -3.71 22.49
C THR A 383 12.46 -5.14 23.03
N ASP A 384 12.79 -5.31 24.31
CA ASP A 384 12.75 -6.62 24.99
C ASP A 384 11.35 -7.02 25.45
N THR A 385 10.42 -6.06 25.44
CA THR A 385 9.02 -6.25 25.82
C THR A 385 8.08 -5.96 24.63
N LYS A 386 6.82 -5.61 24.88
CA LYS A 386 5.86 -5.18 23.87
C LYS A 386 6.16 -3.74 23.45
N TYR A 387 6.17 -3.47 22.14
CA TYR A 387 6.55 -2.14 21.62
C TYR A 387 5.68 -1.63 20.45
N SER A 388 4.61 -2.35 20.08
CA SER A 388 3.77 -1.94 18.95
C SER A 388 2.30 -2.27 19.19
N TRP A 389 1.40 -1.48 18.60
CA TRP A 389 -0.02 -1.82 18.52
C TRP A 389 -0.37 -2.74 17.33
N LEU A 390 0.56 -3.10 16.47
CA LEU A 390 0.33 -4.12 15.45
C LEU A 390 0.44 -5.51 16.05
N LYS A 391 -0.52 -6.38 15.76
CA LYS A 391 -0.33 -7.83 15.89
C LYS A 391 0.70 -8.29 14.86
N THR A 392 1.25 -9.48 15.05
CA THR A 392 2.31 -10.01 14.19
C THR A 392 1.80 -11.19 13.38
N PRO A 393 1.21 -10.97 12.20
CA PRO A 393 0.77 -12.04 11.33
C PRO A 393 1.95 -12.80 10.74
N ARG A 394 1.75 -14.12 10.61
CA ARG A 394 2.68 -15.06 9.98
C ARG A 394 1.89 -16.05 9.12
N TYR A 395 2.48 -16.50 8.04
CA TYR A 395 1.97 -17.59 7.22
C TYR A 395 2.84 -18.82 7.43
N ASN A 396 2.28 -19.87 8.02
CA ASN A 396 3.04 -21.06 8.43
C ASN A 396 4.30 -20.66 9.24
N ASP A 397 4.11 -19.81 10.25
CA ASP A 397 5.14 -19.24 11.12
C ASP A 397 6.27 -18.44 10.41
N THR A 398 6.05 -18.03 9.19
CA THR A 398 7.03 -17.32 8.36
C THR A 398 6.59 -15.88 8.09
N PRO A 399 7.46 -14.87 8.24
CA PRO A 399 7.16 -13.50 7.84
C PRO A 399 7.00 -13.42 6.32
N MET A 400 5.93 -12.78 5.86
CA MET A 400 5.58 -12.64 4.46
C MET A 400 5.48 -11.17 4.07
N GLU A 401 6.18 -10.78 3.02
CA GLU A 401 5.96 -9.49 2.38
C GLU A 401 4.70 -9.56 1.52
N VAL A 402 3.85 -8.53 1.64
CA VAL A 402 2.64 -8.36 0.84
C VAL A 402 2.65 -7.00 0.15
N GLY A 403 1.84 -6.82 -0.90
CA GLY A 403 1.73 -5.55 -1.63
C GLY A 403 2.09 -5.67 -3.10
N PRO A 404 2.35 -4.54 -3.77
CA PRO A 404 2.60 -4.52 -5.22
C PRO A 404 3.70 -5.46 -5.67
N LEU A 405 4.82 -5.53 -4.93
CA LEU A 405 5.90 -6.46 -5.26
C LEU A 405 5.43 -7.91 -5.18
N ALA A 406 4.79 -8.31 -4.09
CA ALA A 406 4.30 -9.68 -3.90
C ALA A 406 3.29 -10.08 -5.00
N ARG A 407 2.34 -9.19 -5.35
CA ARG A 407 1.35 -9.44 -6.41
C ARG A 407 2.01 -9.56 -7.78
N MET A 408 2.92 -8.66 -8.11
CA MET A 408 3.62 -8.70 -9.41
C MET A 408 4.53 -9.92 -9.53
N LEU A 409 5.19 -10.35 -8.45
CA LEU A 409 5.98 -11.59 -8.42
C LEU A 409 5.09 -12.82 -8.56
N ALA A 410 3.95 -12.88 -7.86
CA ALA A 410 2.99 -13.99 -8.00
C ALA A 410 2.42 -14.06 -9.41
N ALA A 411 2.03 -12.92 -10.00
CA ALA A 411 1.54 -12.86 -11.37
C ALA A 411 2.62 -13.21 -12.40
N TYR A 412 3.85 -12.73 -12.21
CA TYR A 412 4.98 -13.06 -13.06
C TYR A 412 5.27 -14.57 -13.05
N ALA A 413 5.38 -15.16 -11.87
CA ALA A 413 5.65 -16.58 -11.70
C ALA A 413 4.50 -17.47 -12.22
N ALA A 414 3.24 -17.03 -12.05
CA ALA A 414 2.06 -17.70 -12.60
C ALA A 414 1.91 -17.57 -14.13
N GLY A 415 2.74 -16.76 -14.80
CA GLY A 415 2.71 -16.60 -16.25
C GLY A 415 1.78 -15.52 -16.79
N HIS A 416 1.35 -14.55 -15.96
CA HIS A 416 0.47 -13.46 -16.40
C HIS A 416 1.15 -12.62 -17.49
N THR A 417 0.63 -12.66 -18.70
CA THR A 417 1.30 -12.14 -19.92
C THR A 417 1.64 -10.66 -19.82
N GLN A 418 0.68 -9.82 -19.43
CA GLN A 418 0.90 -8.37 -19.34
C GLN A 418 1.94 -8.01 -18.26
N VAL A 419 1.90 -8.70 -17.11
CA VAL A 419 2.87 -8.47 -16.02
C VAL A 419 4.28 -8.86 -16.49
N ARG A 420 4.46 -10.03 -17.10
CA ARG A 420 5.76 -10.46 -17.65
C ARG A 420 6.30 -9.46 -18.67
N GLN A 421 5.45 -8.97 -19.56
CA GLN A 421 5.84 -7.97 -20.56
C GLN A 421 6.31 -6.66 -19.92
N GLN A 422 5.57 -6.14 -18.94
CA GLN A 422 5.94 -4.87 -18.30
C GLN A 422 7.17 -5.02 -17.39
N VAL A 423 7.32 -6.13 -16.68
CA VAL A 423 8.54 -6.43 -15.90
C VAL A 423 9.75 -6.46 -16.83
N SER A 424 9.68 -7.19 -17.95
CA SER A 424 10.77 -7.25 -18.93
C SER A 424 11.09 -5.87 -19.52
N ARG A 425 10.08 -5.06 -19.81
CA ARG A 425 10.25 -3.68 -20.32
C ARG A 425 11.01 -2.81 -19.30
N VAL A 426 10.60 -2.82 -18.04
CA VAL A 426 11.21 -1.97 -17.00
C VAL A 426 12.64 -2.41 -16.70
N LEU A 427 12.88 -3.71 -16.50
CA LEU A 427 14.24 -4.23 -16.27
C LEU A 427 15.17 -3.95 -17.45
N GLY A 428 14.68 -4.16 -18.67
CA GLY A 428 15.44 -3.88 -19.89
C GLY A 428 15.77 -2.39 -20.06
N ALA A 429 14.82 -1.50 -19.79
CA ALA A 429 15.04 -0.05 -19.87
C ALA A 429 16.09 0.44 -18.84
N LEU A 430 16.15 -0.19 -17.69
CA LEU A 430 17.14 0.14 -16.64
C LEU A 430 18.47 -0.61 -16.83
N GLY A 431 18.52 -1.65 -17.67
CA GLY A 431 19.70 -2.50 -17.86
C GLY A 431 20.08 -3.27 -16.59
N ILE A 432 19.08 -3.80 -15.84
CA ILE A 432 19.26 -4.55 -14.59
C ILE A 432 18.55 -5.91 -14.68
N GLY A 433 19.01 -6.88 -13.90
CA GLY A 433 18.46 -8.22 -13.88
C GLY A 433 17.23 -8.38 -12.95
N PRO A 434 16.57 -9.55 -12.97
CA PRO A 434 15.38 -9.82 -12.18
C PRO A 434 15.62 -9.81 -10.66
N GLU A 435 16.87 -9.99 -10.21
CA GLU A 435 17.25 -9.87 -8.80
C GLU A 435 16.97 -8.48 -8.23
N ALA A 436 16.99 -7.45 -9.07
CA ALA A 436 16.66 -6.07 -8.70
C ALA A 436 15.21 -5.89 -8.23
N LEU A 437 14.31 -6.80 -8.57
CA LEU A 437 12.92 -6.79 -8.06
C LEU A 437 12.87 -6.93 -6.54
N PHE A 438 13.81 -7.65 -5.94
CA PHE A 438 13.85 -7.91 -4.51
C PHE A 438 14.54 -6.77 -3.74
N SER A 439 14.07 -5.55 -3.91
CA SER A 439 14.70 -4.35 -3.37
C SER A 439 13.70 -3.21 -3.13
N THR A 440 14.17 -2.14 -2.50
CA THR A 440 13.41 -0.88 -2.39
C THR A 440 13.01 -0.34 -3.76
N LEU A 441 13.95 -0.29 -4.72
CA LEU A 441 13.66 0.16 -6.08
C LEU A 441 12.69 -0.80 -6.80
N GLY A 442 12.83 -2.10 -6.57
CA GLY A 442 11.94 -3.13 -7.11
C GLY A 442 10.50 -2.97 -6.64
N ARG A 443 10.27 -2.59 -5.37
CA ARG A 443 8.91 -2.29 -4.88
C ARG A 443 8.29 -1.09 -5.59
N VAL A 444 9.07 -0.03 -5.80
CA VAL A 444 8.61 1.16 -6.53
C VAL A 444 8.28 0.81 -7.98
N ALA A 445 9.14 0.03 -8.63
CA ALA A 445 8.93 -0.44 -10.00
C ALA A 445 7.69 -1.35 -10.11
N ALA A 446 7.52 -2.30 -9.19
CA ALA A 446 6.37 -3.19 -9.16
C ALA A 446 5.04 -2.41 -9.02
N ARG A 447 5.02 -1.37 -8.18
CA ARG A 447 3.84 -0.48 -8.04
C ARG A 447 3.53 0.27 -9.34
N GLY A 448 4.53 0.79 -10.05
CA GLY A 448 4.32 1.42 -11.34
C GLY A 448 3.81 0.45 -12.40
N ILE A 449 4.38 -0.75 -12.47
CA ILE A 449 3.93 -1.82 -13.36
C ILE A 449 2.47 -2.19 -13.05
N GLU A 450 2.13 -2.40 -11.78
CA GLU A 450 0.77 -2.71 -11.36
C GLU A 450 -0.21 -1.60 -11.75
N THR A 451 0.15 -0.34 -11.52
CA THR A 451 -0.68 0.81 -11.93
C THR A 451 -1.03 0.75 -13.41
N LEU A 452 -0.04 0.49 -14.26
CA LEU A 452 -0.24 0.41 -15.70
C LEU A 452 -1.11 -0.79 -16.10
N VAL A 453 -0.82 -1.96 -15.54
CA VAL A 453 -1.53 -3.20 -15.86
C VAL A 453 -3.00 -3.11 -15.42
N VAL A 454 -3.28 -2.57 -14.23
CA VAL A 454 -4.65 -2.33 -13.76
C VAL A 454 -5.35 -1.26 -14.59
N ALA A 455 -4.70 -0.13 -14.89
CA ALA A 455 -5.29 0.91 -15.74
C ALA A 455 -5.68 0.36 -17.13
N GLN A 456 -4.85 -0.51 -17.73
CA GLN A 456 -5.13 -1.18 -19.00
C GLN A 456 -6.26 -2.21 -18.92
N GLN A 457 -6.54 -2.77 -17.74
CA GLN A 457 -7.64 -3.72 -17.53
C GLN A 457 -9.00 -3.03 -17.34
N MET A 458 -9.03 -1.78 -16.85
CA MET A 458 -10.27 -1.02 -16.62
C MET A 458 -11.21 -0.96 -17.84
N PRO A 459 -10.74 -0.69 -19.08
CA PRO A 459 -11.60 -0.72 -20.26
C PRO A 459 -12.29 -2.06 -20.50
N THR A 460 -11.66 -3.18 -20.16
CA THR A 460 -12.26 -4.51 -20.30
C THR A 460 -13.46 -4.66 -19.38
N TRP A 461 -13.33 -4.31 -18.10
CA TRP A 461 -14.46 -4.35 -17.15
C TRP A 461 -15.57 -3.37 -17.53
N ILE A 462 -15.24 -2.17 -18.06
CA ILE A 462 -16.25 -1.23 -18.55
C ILE A 462 -17.01 -1.83 -19.74
N ALA A 463 -16.32 -2.52 -20.65
CA ALA A 463 -16.94 -3.18 -21.80
C ALA A 463 -17.84 -4.36 -21.38
N GLU A 464 -17.47 -5.14 -20.36
CA GLU A 464 -18.33 -6.17 -19.77
C GLU A 464 -19.63 -5.57 -19.21
N LEU A 465 -19.52 -4.45 -18.46
CA LEU A 465 -20.69 -3.74 -17.91
C LEU A 465 -21.59 -3.18 -19.01
N GLU A 466 -21.02 -2.63 -20.08
CA GLU A 466 -21.74 -2.15 -21.25
C GLU A 466 -22.48 -3.30 -21.98
N ALA A 467 -21.83 -4.44 -22.14
CA ALA A 467 -22.44 -5.62 -22.76
C ALA A 467 -23.63 -6.13 -21.94
N ASN A 468 -23.51 -6.15 -20.60
CA ASN A 468 -24.61 -6.51 -19.71
C ASN A 468 -25.79 -5.51 -19.81
N LEU A 469 -25.49 -4.20 -19.82
CA LEU A 469 -26.51 -3.16 -20.00
C LEU A 469 -27.25 -3.33 -21.33
N ASN A 470 -26.53 -3.56 -22.42
CA ASN A 470 -27.10 -3.68 -23.78
C ASN A 470 -27.89 -4.98 -23.96
N SER A 471 -27.56 -6.05 -23.25
CA SER A 471 -28.28 -7.32 -23.29
C SER A 471 -29.52 -7.36 -22.37
N GLY A 472 -29.74 -6.30 -21.56
CA GLY A 472 -30.83 -6.26 -20.57
C GLY A 472 -30.52 -7.05 -19.30
N ASN A 473 -29.28 -7.45 -19.07
CA ASN A 473 -28.85 -8.02 -17.79
C ASN A 473 -28.62 -6.89 -16.78
N LEU A 474 -29.67 -6.52 -16.03
CA LEU A 474 -29.66 -5.38 -15.11
C LEU A 474 -29.48 -5.78 -13.64
N ALA A 475 -29.37 -7.09 -13.33
CA ALA A 475 -29.25 -7.59 -11.97
C ALA A 475 -27.94 -7.10 -11.32
N ILE A 476 -28.06 -6.52 -10.11
CA ILE A 476 -26.91 -5.97 -9.36
C ILE A 476 -26.92 -6.35 -7.88
N HIS A 477 -27.98 -6.93 -7.38
CA HIS A 477 -28.12 -7.37 -6.00
C HIS A 477 -28.88 -8.71 -5.91
N ASN A 478 -28.41 -9.61 -5.07
CA ASN A 478 -29.08 -10.86 -4.68
C ASN A 478 -29.59 -10.71 -3.24
N GLY A 479 -30.89 -10.47 -3.09
CA GLY A 479 -31.57 -10.30 -1.81
C GLY A 479 -32.05 -11.59 -1.15
N ALA A 480 -31.76 -12.77 -1.69
CA ALA A 480 -32.31 -14.05 -1.20
C ALA A 480 -31.99 -14.34 0.28
N LYS A 481 -30.89 -13.79 0.79
CA LYS A 481 -30.45 -13.91 2.19
C LYS A 481 -30.50 -12.58 2.95
N TRP A 482 -31.32 -11.63 2.50
CA TRP A 482 -31.42 -10.34 3.19
C TRP A 482 -32.12 -10.44 4.56
N ASP A 483 -33.11 -11.34 4.69
CA ASP A 483 -33.78 -11.58 5.95
C ASP A 483 -32.96 -12.48 6.88
N PRO A 484 -32.60 -12.01 8.09
CA PRO A 484 -31.85 -12.82 9.08
C PRO A 484 -32.55 -14.13 9.47
N ALA A 485 -33.87 -14.23 9.34
CA ALA A 485 -34.60 -15.49 9.60
C ALA A 485 -34.19 -16.62 8.65
N THR A 486 -33.57 -16.30 7.51
CA THR A 486 -33.04 -17.29 6.54
C THR A 486 -31.60 -17.74 6.81
N TRP A 487 -30.96 -17.18 7.85
CA TRP A 487 -29.56 -17.47 8.16
C TRP A 487 -29.43 -18.69 9.06
N PRO A 488 -28.31 -19.42 8.98
CA PRO A 488 -28.01 -20.42 9.99
C PRO A 488 -27.78 -19.76 11.36
N ALA A 489 -28.08 -20.48 12.43
CA ALA A 489 -27.86 -20.00 13.81
C ALA A 489 -26.39 -19.73 14.12
N ASP A 490 -25.48 -20.41 13.44
CA ASP A 490 -24.02 -20.28 13.55
C ASP A 490 -23.42 -20.33 12.14
N ALA A 491 -22.59 -19.32 11.79
CA ALA A 491 -21.96 -19.21 10.49
C ALA A 491 -20.60 -18.51 10.59
N MET A 492 -19.62 -19.04 9.89
CA MET A 492 -18.28 -18.48 9.80
C MET A 492 -17.94 -18.16 8.35
N GLY A 493 -17.32 -17.02 8.11
CA GLY A 493 -16.92 -16.61 6.77
C GLY A 493 -15.61 -15.84 6.76
N TRP A 494 -14.85 -16.07 5.69
CA TRP A 494 -13.63 -15.35 5.40
C TRP A 494 -13.79 -14.58 4.10
N GLY A 495 -13.60 -13.29 4.17
CA GLY A 495 -13.46 -12.42 3.01
C GLY A 495 -12.01 -11.98 2.87
N ALA A 496 -11.52 -11.97 1.64
CA ALA A 496 -10.21 -11.44 1.35
C ALA A 496 -10.24 -10.54 0.10
N THR A 497 -9.30 -9.62 0.05
CA THR A 497 -9.02 -8.75 -1.08
C THR A 497 -7.55 -8.38 -1.05
N GLU A 498 -7.07 -7.82 -2.14
CA GLU A 498 -5.80 -7.13 -2.14
C GLU A 498 -6.06 -5.63 -1.93
N ALA A 499 -5.52 -5.04 -0.88
CA ALA A 499 -5.46 -3.58 -0.79
C ALA A 499 -4.29 -3.05 -1.66
N PRO A 500 -4.25 -1.77 -2.06
CA PRO A 500 -3.06 -1.21 -2.74
C PRO A 500 -1.76 -1.57 -2.02
N ARG A 501 -1.79 -1.67 -0.70
CA ARG A 501 -0.66 -1.99 0.20
C ARG A 501 -0.43 -3.47 0.45
N GLY A 502 -1.35 -4.35 0.02
CA GLY A 502 -1.19 -5.81 0.08
C GLY A 502 -2.39 -6.58 0.62
N ALA A 503 -2.13 -7.83 0.98
CA ALA A 503 -3.12 -8.82 1.40
C ALA A 503 -3.96 -8.36 2.61
N LEU A 504 -5.27 -8.31 2.44
CA LEU A 504 -6.26 -7.93 3.44
C LEU A 504 -7.27 -9.05 3.61
N GLY A 505 -7.42 -9.58 4.83
CA GLY A 505 -8.39 -10.61 5.17
C GLY A 505 -9.26 -10.19 6.34
N HIS A 506 -10.56 -10.46 6.25
CA HIS A 506 -11.52 -10.33 7.35
C HIS A 506 -12.15 -11.67 7.65
N TRP A 507 -12.19 -12.04 8.92
CA TRP A 507 -12.85 -13.25 9.44
C TRP A 507 -14.03 -12.83 10.30
N ILE A 508 -15.20 -13.36 10.00
CA ILE A 508 -16.44 -13.09 10.73
C ILE A 508 -17.04 -14.38 11.27
N HIS A 509 -17.45 -14.36 12.55
CA HIS A 509 -18.28 -15.38 13.15
C HIS A 509 -19.65 -14.74 13.46
N ILE A 510 -20.70 -15.27 12.87
CA ILE A 510 -22.09 -14.84 13.04
C ILE A 510 -22.80 -15.89 13.88
N LYS A 511 -23.41 -15.46 14.98
CA LYS A 511 -24.17 -16.31 15.88
C LYS A 511 -25.51 -15.67 16.22
N ASN A 512 -26.61 -16.39 16.00
CA ASN A 512 -27.96 -15.91 16.22
C ASN A 512 -28.23 -14.53 15.56
N GLY A 513 -27.76 -14.36 14.31
CA GLY A 513 -27.96 -13.15 13.53
C GLY A 513 -27.09 -11.94 13.95
N LYS A 514 -26.12 -12.11 14.84
CA LYS A 514 -25.22 -11.05 15.30
C LYS A 514 -23.76 -11.47 15.15
N ILE A 515 -22.88 -10.48 15.04
CA ILE A 515 -21.43 -10.69 15.00
C ILE A 515 -20.97 -11.13 16.38
N GLU A 516 -20.54 -12.38 16.51
CA GLU A 516 -19.92 -12.94 17.72
C GLU A 516 -18.45 -12.57 17.81
N ASN A 517 -17.71 -12.70 16.69
CA ASN A 517 -16.31 -12.30 16.59
C ASN A 517 -16.02 -11.73 15.21
N TYR A 518 -15.10 -10.78 15.16
CA TYR A 518 -14.59 -10.18 13.94
C TYR A 518 -13.09 -9.96 14.08
N GLN A 519 -12.30 -10.40 13.10
CA GLN A 519 -10.86 -10.20 13.07
C GLN A 519 -10.44 -9.71 11.69
N ALA A 520 -9.46 -8.81 11.64
CA ALA A 520 -8.94 -8.24 10.41
C ALA A 520 -7.40 -8.33 10.39
N VAL A 521 -6.86 -9.11 9.47
CA VAL A 521 -5.42 -9.15 9.21
C VAL A 521 -5.14 -8.27 8.01
N VAL A 522 -4.55 -7.11 8.26
CA VAL A 522 -4.41 -6.05 7.25
C VAL A 522 -3.02 -6.03 6.62
N ALA A 523 -2.92 -5.49 5.40
CA ALA A 523 -1.67 -5.42 4.63
C ALA A 523 -0.50 -4.83 5.43
N THR A 524 -0.73 -3.71 6.11
CA THR A 524 0.30 -3.04 6.91
C THR A 524 0.71 -3.85 8.15
N ALA A 525 -0.18 -4.69 8.71
CA ALA A 525 0.20 -5.59 9.79
C ALA A 525 1.18 -6.68 9.31
N TRP A 526 1.01 -7.20 8.09
CA TRP A 526 1.99 -8.12 7.51
C TRP A 526 3.38 -7.50 7.41
N ASN A 527 3.46 -6.31 6.81
CA ASN A 527 4.74 -5.67 6.50
C ASN A 527 5.35 -4.96 7.71
N GLY A 528 4.54 -4.28 8.54
CA GLY A 528 4.99 -3.40 9.61
C GLY A 528 4.95 -4.03 11.00
N SER A 529 4.63 -5.33 11.12
CA SER A 529 4.56 -6.01 12.41
C SER A 529 5.88 -5.96 13.18
N PRO A 530 5.83 -5.93 14.53
CA PRO A 530 7.00 -6.16 15.36
C PRO A 530 7.50 -7.61 15.22
N ARG A 531 8.59 -7.92 15.88
CA ARG A 531 9.12 -9.30 15.99
C ARG A 531 8.08 -10.25 16.59
N ASP A 532 8.12 -11.48 16.15
CA ASP A 532 7.29 -12.55 16.71
C ASP A 532 7.91 -13.18 17.99
N GLY A 533 7.23 -14.18 18.54
CA GLY A 533 7.69 -14.92 19.72
C GLY A 533 8.96 -15.75 19.50
N LYS A 534 9.35 -15.97 18.23
CA LYS A 534 10.59 -16.67 17.82
C LYS A 534 11.74 -15.71 17.57
N GLY A 535 11.53 -14.40 17.71
CA GLY A 535 12.52 -13.35 17.45
C GLY A 535 12.69 -13.02 15.96
N GLN A 536 11.85 -13.55 15.06
CA GLN A 536 11.89 -13.22 13.64
C GLN A 536 11.42 -11.77 13.43
N ARG A 537 12.19 -10.98 12.69
CA ARG A 537 11.84 -9.59 12.37
C ARG A 537 10.54 -9.49 11.57
N GLY A 538 9.85 -8.36 11.71
CA GLY A 538 8.85 -7.92 10.75
C GLY A 538 9.49 -7.57 9.40
N VAL A 539 8.66 -7.49 8.34
CA VAL A 539 9.20 -7.26 6.98
C VAL A 539 9.93 -5.92 6.88
N TRP A 540 9.39 -4.85 7.47
CA TRP A 540 10.07 -3.54 7.46
C TRP A 540 11.37 -3.56 8.26
N GLU A 541 11.35 -4.21 9.44
CA GLU A 541 12.53 -4.34 10.28
C GLU A 541 13.67 -5.06 9.54
N ASP A 542 13.32 -6.10 8.79
CA ASP A 542 14.29 -6.88 8.01
C ASP A 542 14.77 -6.12 6.76
N ALA A 543 13.86 -5.45 6.05
CA ALA A 543 14.19 -4.67 4.86
C ALA A 543 15.13 -3.47 5.15
N LEU A 544 15.12 -2.95 6.36
CA LEU A 544 15.99 -1.85 6.77
C LEU A 544 17.45 -2.30 6.99
N ILE A 545 17.71 -3.57 7.24
CA ILE A 545 19.07 -4.07 7.52
C ILE A 545 19.99 -3.82 6.34
N GLY A 546 21.17 -3.25 6.62
CA GLY A 546 22.17 -2.91 5.61
C GLY A 546 21.90 -1.58 4.89
N THR A 547 20.78 -0.92 5.10
CA THR A 547 20.50 0.41 4.54
C THR A 547 21.61 1.39 4.94
N PRO A 548 22.24 2.11 3.99
CA PRO A 548 23.18 3.16 4.32
C PRO A 548 22.48 4.32 5.02
N VAL A 549 23.15 5.01 5.93
CA VAL A 549 22.68 6.23 6.59
C VAL A 549 23.82 7.23 6.56
N ALA A 550 23.74 8.18 5.64
CA ALA A 550 24.77 9.19 5.44
C ALA A 550 24.75 10.25 6.56
N ASP A 551 23.55 10.62 7.01
CA ASP A 551 23.33 11.56 8.10
C ASP A 551 22.27 11.00 9.07
N PRO A 552 22.66 10.58 10.28
CA PRO A 552 21.71 10.06 11.27
C PRO A 552 20.66 11.08 11.74
N GLU A 553 20.91 12.37 11.61
CA GLU A 553 19.93 13.42 11.95
C GLU A 553 18.90 13.64 10.81
N LYS A 554 19.23 13.20 9.61
CA LYS A 554 18.39 13.32 8.41
C LYS A 554 18.31 11.99 7.65
N PRO A 555 17.76 10.93 8.23
CA PRO A 555 17.89 9.55 7.70
C PRO A 555 16.96 9.29 6.50
N VAL A 556 17.12 10.04 5.41
CA VAL A 556 16.28 9.93 4.20
C VAL A 556 16.32 8.52 3.60
N GLU A 557 17.43 7.82 3.75
CA GLU A 557 17.59 6.46 3.23
C GLU A 557 16.69 5.45 3.98
N VAL A 558 16.47 5.64 5.28
CA VAL A 558 15.49 4.86 6.05
C VAL A 558 14.08 5.15 5.53
N LEU A 559 13.75 6.44 5.29
CA LEU A 559 12.46 6.83 4.71
C LEU A 559 12.22 6.21 3.34
N ARG A 560 13.23 6.17 2.44
CA ARG A 560 13.13 5.51 1.12
C ARG A 560 12.67 4.06 1.23
N THR A 561 13.28 3.31 2.14
CA THR A 561 12.92 1.91 2.36
C THR A 561 11.50 1.77 2.91
N ILE A 562 11.15 2.52 3.95
CA ILE A 562 9.82 2.45 4.58
C ILE A 562 8.72 2.92 3.62
N HIS A 563 8.90 4.07 2.96
CA HIS A 563 7.90 4.58 2.00
C HIS A 563 7.72 3.67 0.78
N SER A 564 8.72 2.85 0.41
CA SER A 564 8.55 1.90 -0.69
C SER A 564 7.43 0.89 -0.45
N PHE A 565 7.09 0.62 0.80
CA PHE A 565 5.98 -0.26 1.21
C PHE A 565 4.61 0.46 1.29
N ASP A 566 4.60 1.80 1.23
CA ASP A 566 3.38 2.61 1.36
C ASP A 566 2.64 2.35 2.69
N PRO A 567 3.19 2.72 3.85
CA PRO A 567 2.57 2.47 5.14
C PRO A 567 1.18 3.09 5.28
N CYS A 568 0.20 2.29 5.77
CA CYS A 568 -1.14 2.75 6.10
C CYS A 568 -1.49 2.31 7.52
N MET A 569 -1.11 3.13 8.50
CA MET A 569 -1.20 2.77 9.91
C MET A 569 -2.63 2.87 10.45
N ALA A 570 -3.47 3.75 9.92
CA ALA A 570 -4.88 3.83 10.29
C ALA A 570 -5.65 2.55 9.94
N CYS A 571 -5.26 1.83 8.90
CA CYS A 571 -5.79 0.49 8.66
C CYS A 571 -5.53 -0.45 9.84
N ALA A 572 -4.48 -0.18 10.60
CA ALA A 572 -3.99 -1.08 11.63
C ALA A 572 -4.27 -0.61 13.06
N VAL A 573 -4.33 0.73 13.35
CA VAL A 573 -4.35 1.22 14.76
C VAL A 573 -4.83 2.67 14.96
N HIS A 574 -5.50 3.02 16.11
CA HIS A 574 -5.81 4.40 16.58
C HIS A 574 -6.18 4.47 18.07
N ILE A 575 -5.97 5.63 18.74
CA ILE A 575 -6.40 5.89 20.13
C ILE A 575 -7.32 7.11 20.24
N VAL A 576 -8.37 6.96 21.05
CA VAL A 576 -8.96 8.01 21.91
C VAL A 576 -9.17 7.37 23.29
N ASP A 577 -8.78 8.06 24.39
CA ASP A 577 -9.12 7.57 25.72
C ASP A 577 -10.66 7.55 25.88
N GLY A 578 -11.17 6.70 26.75
CA GLY A 578 -12.62 6.55 27.00
C GLY A 578 -13.30 7.82 27.55
N ARG A 579 -12.61 8.97 27.61
CA ARG A 579 -13.11 10.27 28.03
C ARG A 579 -12.89 11.38 26.99
N GLY A 580 -12.43 11.03 25.77
CA GLY A 580 -12.28 11.99 24.66
C GLY A 580 -11.14 12.99 24.81
N ARG A 581 -10.17 12.73 25.68
CA ARG A 581 -9.02 13.63 25.87
C ARG A 581 -7.88 13.27 24.94
N GLU A 582 -7.27 14.30 24.33
CA GLU A 582 -6.04 14.19 23.54
C GLU A 582 -4.90 13.69 24.44
N VAL A 583 -4.37 12.51 24.16
CA VAL A 583 -3.34 11.88 25.00
C VAL A 583 -1.92 12.32 24.63
N THR A 584 -1.74 12.99 23.49
CA THR A 584 -0.41 13.46 23.07
C THR A 584 -0.50 14.72 22.20
N ARG A 585 0.22 15.78 22.58
CA ARG A 585 0.58 16.91 21.70
C ARG A 585 1.94 16.60 21.07
N VAL A 586 1.98 16.46 19.77
CA VAL A 586 3.24 16.45 19.03
C VAL A 586 3.65 17.92 18.82
N ARG A 587 4.78 18.32 19.39
CA ARG A 587 5.48 19.53 18.92
C ARG A 587 6.39 19.11 17.79
N VAL A 588 6.17 19.69 16.62
CA VAL A 588 7.14 19.73 15.54
C VAL A 588 7.86 21.06 15.74
N ASP A 589 9.06 21.02 16.27
CA ASP A 589 9.99 22.18 16.27
C ASP A 589 10.74 22.22 14.94
#